data_ae2cc568ed1988489ae610852b90e9b3
#
_entry.id   ae2cc568ed1988489ae610852b90e9b3
#
_cell.length_a   1.000
_cell.length_b   1.000
_cell.length_c   1.000
_cell.angle_alpha   90.00
_cell.angle_beta   90.00
_cell.angle_gamma   90.00
#
_symmetry.space_group_name_H-M   'P 1'
#
loop_
_entity.id
_entity.type
_entity.pdbx_description
1 polymer ?
#
loop_
_entity_poly.entity_id
_entity_poly.type
_entity_poly.pdbx_seq_one_letter_code
_entity_poly.pdbx_strand_id
1 'polypeptide(L)'
;LRPLGLRLQERLAAALPADGRLHTEFASDNEYMVNADRALLARALDALLENAVQHTSEGGCITVRIANGTLSVANTGDAIPDHALPRLWEAYYQADPSRSTKGDGLGLSIAKTVFDLHGYTCGAENTDAGPKFWFKFA
;
A
#
# COMPACT_ATOMS: atom_id res chain seq x y z
N LEU A 1 21.09 8.45 0.59
CA LEU A 1 19.72 7.93 0.51
C LEU A 1 19.53 7.14 -0.76
N ARG A 2 18.86 6.02 -0.67
CA ARG A 2 18.50 5.23 -1.85
C ARG A 2 17.27 5.82 -2.52
N PRO A 3 17.18 5.75 -3.86
CA PRO A 3 15.92 6.07 -4.52
C PRO A 3 14.77 5.22 -3.98
N LEU A 4 13.62 5.84 -3.73
CA LEU A 4 12.46 5.14 -3.19
C LEU A 4 12.01 4.00 -4.09
N GLY A 5 12.09 4.18 -5.42
CA GLY A 5 11.70 3.18 -6.39
C GLY A 5 12.42 1.85 -6.27
N LEU A 6 13.73 1.88 -6.04
CA LEU A 6 14.49 0.64 -5.89
C LEU A 6 14.05 -0.15 -4.68
N ARG A 7 13.78 0.53 -3.57
CA ARG A 7 13.33 -0.13 -2.35
C ARG A 7 11.96 -0.77 -2.51
N LEU A 8 11.09 -0.10 -3.23
CA LEU A 8 9.74 -0.62 -3.50
C LEU A 8 9.75 -1.89 -4.31
N GLN A 9 10.61 -1.98 -5.31
CA GLN A 9 10.73 -3.20 -6.10
C GLN A 9 11.17 -4.37 -5.25
N GLU A 10 12.15 -4.17 -4.37
CA GLU A 10 12.61 -5.20 -3.46
C GLU A 10 11.48 -5.67 -2.54
N ARG A 11 10.74 -4.71 -1.95
CA ARG A 11 9.65 -5.02 -1.04
C ARG A 11 8.50 -5.73 -1.73
N LEU A 12 8.16 -5.28 -2.92
CA LEU A 12 7.10 -5.90 -3.70
C LEU A 12 7.43 -7.37 -4.00
N ALA A 13 8.65 -7.63 -4.43
CA ALA A 13 9.09 -9.00 -4.71
C ALA A 13 9.02 -9.88 -3.46
N ALA A 14 9.40 -9.37 -2.30
CA ALA A 14 9.37 -10.11 -1.05
C ALA A 14 7.95 -10.40 -0.55
N ALA A 15 6.99 -9.52 -0.85
CA ALA A 15 5.61 -9.67 -0.40
C ALA A 15 4.77 -10.60 -1.27
N LEU A 16 5.26 -10.94 -2.47
CA LEU A 16 4.48 -11.72 -3.42
C LEU A 16 4.52 -13.21 -3.13
N PRO A 17 3.41 -13.94 -3.41
CA PRO A 17 3.44 -15.39 -3.37
C PRO A 17 4.45 -15.94 -4.38
N ALA A 18 5.21 -16.97 -3.98
CA ALA A 18 6.23 -17.56 -4.84
C ALA A 18 5.66 -18.31 -6.05
N ASP A 19 4.39 -18.68 -6.00
CA ASP A 19 3.74 -19.47 -7.06
C ASP A 19 3.22 -18.60 -8.23
N GLY A 20 3.41 -17.30 -8.18
CA GLY A 20 3.02 -16.42 -9.28
C GLY A 20 1.53 -16.21 -9.44
N ARG A 21 0.73 -16.40 -8.40
CA ARG A 21 -0.72 -16.24 -8.48
C ARG A 21 -1.17 -14.81 -8.77
N LEU A 22 -0.31 -13.84 -8.53
CA LEU A 22 -0.63 -12.43 -8.74
C LEU A 22 0.31 -11.82 -9.77
N HIS A 23 -0.24 -10.92 -10.57
CA HIS A 23 0.56 -10.10 -11.46
C HIS A 23 0.92 -8.80 -10.76
N THR A 24 2.11 -8.29 -11.02
CA THR A 24 2.55 -7.03 -10.44
C THR A 24 3.11 -6.11 -11.49
N GLU A 25 2.86 -4.82 -11.31
CA GLU A 25 3.43 -3.78 -12.15
C GLU A 25 4.04 -2.72 -11.26
N PHE A 26 5.19 -2.21 -11.68
CA PHE A 26 5.85 -1.10 -11.01
C PHE A 26 6.21 -0.05 -12.04
N ALA A 27 5.89 1.21 -11.74
CA ALA A 27 6.25 2.33 -12.59
C ALA A 27 6.62 3.54 -11.72
N SER A 28 7.62 4.28 -12.16
CA SER A 28 8.01 5.52 -11.52
C SER A 28 8.35 6.54 -12.59
N ASP A 29 7.87 7.77 -12.44
CA ASP A 29 8.13 8.84 -13.40
C ASP A 29 9.54 9.43 -13.26
N ASN A 30 10.19 9.18 -12.14
CA ASN A 30 11.51 9.72 -11.84
C ASN A 30 12.14 8.90 -10.71
N GLU A 31 13.41 9.17 -10.42
CA GLU A 31 14.04 8.68 -9.20
C GLU A 31 13.82 9.70 -8.09
N TYR A 32 13.29 9.25 -6.96
CA TYR A 32 13.02 10.12 -5.83
C TYR A 32 13.94 9.79 -4.68
N MET A 33 14.55 10.81 -4.12
CA MET A 33 15.35 10.72 -2.91
C MET A 33 14.53 11.28 -1.78
N VAL A 34 14.27 10.47 -0.76
CA VAL A 34 13.50 10.90 0.40
C VAL A 34 14.37 10.90 1.64
N ASN A 35 14.16 11.90 2.48
CA ASN A 35 14.82 11.99 3.79
C ASN A 35 13.88 11.37 4.82
N ALA A 36 14.05 10.08 5.08
CA ALA A 36 13.12 9.32 5.91
C ALA A 36 13.87 8.29 6.74
N ASP A 37 13.23 7.89 7.85
CA ASP A 37 13.70 6.74 8.62
C ASP A 37 13.45 5.47 7.81
N ARG A 38 14.52 4.79 7.42
CA ARG A 38 14.44 3.62 6.54
C ARG A 38 13.60 2.49 7.13
N ALA A 39 13.80 2.20 8.40
CA ALA A 39 13.11 1.09 9.04
C ALA A 39 11.63 1.36 9.15
N LEU A 40 11.27 2.58 9.55
CA LEU A 40 9.86 2.96 9.67
C LEU A 40 9.19 3.00 8.31
N LEU A 41 9.83 3.62 7.32
CA LEU A 41 9.25 3.69 5.98
C LEU A 41 9.09 2.30 5.37
N ALA A 42 10.05 1.41 5.57
CA ALA A 42 9.96 0.03 5.12
C ALA A 42 8.76 -0.69 5.73
N ARG A 43 8.50 -0.47 7.02
CA ARG A 43 7.32 -1.07 7.68
C ARG A 43 6.03 -0.56 7.09
N ALA A 44 5.96 0.74 6.80
CA ALA A 44 4.77 1.31 6.17
C ALA A 44 4.54 0.75 4.78
N LEU A 45 5.59 0.62 3.98
CA LEU A 45 5.50 0.04 2.65
C LEU A 45 5.06 -1.43 2.70
N ASP A 46 5.64 -2.20 3.62
CA ASP A 46 5.24 -3.60 3.80
C ASP A 46 3.75 -3.71 4.15
N ALA A 47 3.26 -2.82 5.02
CA ALA A 47 1.85 -2.82 5.39
C ALA A 47 0.93 -2.57 4.19
N LEU A 48 1.29 -1.62 3.33
CA LEU A 48 0.51 -1.35 2.11
C LEU A 48 0.54 -2.53 1.16
N LEU A 49 1.70 -3.14 0.96
CA LEU A 49 1.84 -4.28 0.06
C LEU A 49 1.13 -5.52 0.59
N GLU A 50 1.25 -5.81 1.89
CA GLU A 50 0.55 -6.94 2.51
C GLU A 50 -0.96 -6.77 2.40
N ASN A 51 -1.46 -5.55 2.62
CA ASN A 51 -2.87 -5.26 2.46
C ASN A 51 -3.32 -5.54 1.02
N ALA A 52 -2.56 -5.10 0.04
CA ALA A 52 -2.88 -5.34 -1.36
C ALA A 52 -2.88 -6.84 -1.68
N VAL A 53 -1.89 -7.59 -1.20
CA VAL A 53 -1.83 -9.04 -1.43
C VAL A 53 -3.03 -9.74 -0.81
N GLN A 54 -3.41 -9.38 0.41
CA GLN A 54 -4.54 -10.00 1.10
C GLN A 54 -5.87 -9.77 0.40
N HIS A 55 -6.02 -8.63 -0.26
CA HIS A 55 -7.30 -8.24 -0.87
C HIS A 55 -7.34 -8.42 -2.38
N THR A 56 -6.32 -9.02 -2.97
CA THR A 56 -6.29 -9.32 -4.40
C THR A 56 -6.59 -10.79 -4.62
N SER A 57 -7.56 -11.07 -5.48
CA SER A 57 -7.92 -12.44 -5.83
C SER A 57 -6.85 -13.07 -6.72
N GLU A 58 -6.79 -14.40 -6.74
CA GLU A 58 -5.90 -15.13 -7.65
C GLU A 58 -6.11 -14.65 -9.08
N GLY A 59 -5.01 -14.42 -9.79
CA GLY A 59 -5.04 -13.88 -11.15
C GLY A 59 -5.17 -12.36 -11.21
N GLY A 60 -5.33 -11.70 -10.06
CA GLY A 60 -5.42 -10.25 -10.00
C GLY A 60 -4.08 -9.56 -10.16
N CYS A 61 -4.12 -8.24 -10.12
CA CYS A 61 -2.94 -7.41 -10.35
C CYS A 61 -2.74 -6.39 -9.22
N ILE A 62 -1.49 -6.19 -8.83
CA ILE A 62 -1.09 -5.13 -7.90
C ILE A 62 -0.21 -4.17 -8.69
N THR A 63 -0.56 -2.89 -8.67
CA THR A 63 0.19 -1.84 -9.37
C THR A 63 0.76 -0.87 -8.35
N VAL A 64 2.07 -0.69 -8.38
CA VAL A 64 2.76 0.30 -7.57
C VAL A 64 3.26 1.39 -8.51
N ARG A 65 2.89 2.63 -8.23
CA ARG A 65 3.27 3.78 -9.05
C ARG A 65 3.82 4.90 -8.19
N ILE A 66 4.88 5.53 -8.67
CA ILE A 66 5.39 6.76 -8.09
C ILE A 66 5.30 7.83 -9.17
N ALA A 67 4.58 8.90 -8.88
CA ALA A 67 4.42 10.00 -9.81
C ALA A 67 4.13 11.29 -9.03
N ASN A 68 4.80 12.35 -9.41
CA ASN A 68 4.56 13.68 -8.82
C ASN A 68 4.66 13.71 -7.29
N GLY A 69 5.63 12.99 -6.74
CA GLY A 69 5.86 12.93 -5.30
C GLY A 69 4.86 12.10 -4.53
N THR A 70 4.04 11.32 -5.21
CA THR A 70 3.04 10.44 -4.59
C THR A 70 3.32 9.00 -4.97
N LEU A 71 3.30 8.14 -3.97
CA LEU A 71 3.39 6.69 -4.16
C LEU A 71 2.01 6.10 -3.96
N SER A 72 1.58 5.26 -4.88
CA SER A 72 0.30 4.57 -4.76
C SER A 72 0.48 3.06 -4.93
N VAL A 73 -0.34 2.33 -4.20
CA VAL A 73 -0.46 0.88 -4.31
C VAL A 73 -1.92 0.58 -4.60
N ALA A 74 -2.18 0.07 -5.78
CA ALA A 74 -3.53 -0.27 -6.22
C ALA A 74 -3.62 -1.76 -6.47
N ASN A 75 -4.77 -2.35 -6.19
CA ASN A 75 -5.02 -3.75 -6.51
C ASN A 75 -6.37 -3.91 -7.18
N THR A 76 -6.47 -4.92 -8.02
CA THR A 76 -7.76 -5.30 -8.57
C THR A 76 -8.59 -5.98 -7.48
N GLY A 77 -9.87 -5.71 -7.45
CA GLY A 77 -10.75 -6.30 -6.46
C GLY A 77 -12.02 -5.48 -6.25
N ASP A 78 -12.78 -5.86 -5.26
CA ASP A 78 -14.03 -5.20 -4.93
C ASP A 78 -13.78 -3.79 -4.39
N ALA A 79 -14.66 -2.86 -4.74
CA ALA A 79 -14.61 -1.51 -4.22
C ALA A 79 -14.81 -1.51 -2.71
N ILE A 80 -14.10 -0.60 -2.03
CA ILE A 80 -14.30 -0.38 -0.61
C ILE A 80 -15.57 0.45 -0.43
N PRO A 81 -16.47 0.07 0.49
CA PRO A 81 -17.66 0.89 0.75
C PRO A 81 -17.29 2.32 1.13
N ASP A 82 -18.07 3.29 0.68
CA ASP A 82 -17.77 4.71 0.91
C ASP A 82 -17.64 5.03 2.41
N HIS A 83 -18.48 4.43 3.25
CA HIS A 83 -18.44 4.66 4.69
C HIS A 83 -17.16 4.13 5.34
N ALA A 84 -16.50 3.17 4.71
CA ALA A 84 -15.30 2.55 5.23
C ALA A 84 -14.02 3.32 4.84
N LEU A 85 -14.04 4.02 3.71
CA LEU A 85 -12.85 4.69 3.19
C LEU A 85 -12.14 5.58 4.22
N PRO A 86 -12.84 6.47 4.95
CA PRO A 86 -12.16 7.33 5.93
C PRO A 86 -11.68 6.59 7.18
N ARG A 87 -12.12 5.36 7.38
CA ARG A 87 -11.80 4.60 8.59
C ARG A 87 -10.73 3.53 8.40
N LEU A 88 -10.26 3.33 7.17
CA LEU A 88 -9.33 2.23 6.86
C LEU A 88 -8.00 2.32 7.63
N TRP A 89 -7.61 3.53 7.99
CA TRP A 89 -6.36 3.75 8.71
C TRP A 89 -6.50 3.65 10.23
N GLU A 90 -7.71 3.42 10.74
CA GLU A 90 -7.95 3.25 12.18
C GLU A 90 -7.49 1.87 12.64
N ALA A 91 -6.89 1.82 13.83
CA ALA A 91 -6.48 0.56 14.43
C ALA A 91 -7.68 -0.39 14.59
N TYR A 92 -7.48 -1.65 14.26
CA TYR A 92 -8.46 -2.73 14.38
C TYR A 92 -9.69 -2.59 13.49
N TYR A 93 -9.78 -1.55 12.66
CA TYR A 93 -10.91 -1.42 11.76
C TYR A 93 -10.77 -2.37 10.56
N GLN A 94 -11.86 -3.03 10.21
CA GLN A 94 -11.96 -3.88 9.03
C GLN A 94 -13.27 -3.56 8.32
N ALA A 95 -13.19 -3.27 7.02
CA ALA A 95 -14.37 -2.95 6.23
C ALA A 95 -15.30 -4.16 6.09
N ASP A 96 -14.73 -5.36 6.06
CA ASP A 96 -15.49 -6.62 5.99
C ASP A 96 -14.84 -7.64 6.93
N PRO A 97 -15.28 -7.72 8.19
CA PRO A 97 -14.70 -8.64 9.16
C PRO A 97 -14.76 -10.11 8.75
N SER A 98 -15.78 -10.48 7.96
CA SER A 98 -15.92 -11.87 7.52
C SER A 98 -14.83 -12.31 6.54
N ARG A 99 -14.15 -11.36 5.92
CA ARG A 99 -13.04 -11.62 5.00
C ARG A 99 -11.68 -11.46 5.65
N SER A 100 -11.65 -11.16 6.91
CA SER A 100 -10.41 -11.02 7.66
C SER A 100 -9.79 -12.40 7.84
N THR A 101 -8.66 -12.64 7.21
CA THR A 101 -7.99 -13.92 7.29
C THR A 101 -6.70 -13.85 8.07
N LYS A 102 -6.06 -12.71 8.08
CA LYS A 102 -4.76 -12.53 8.73
C LYS A 102 -4.63 -11.10 9.21
N GLY A 103 -3.82 -10.96 10.23
CA GLY A 103 -3.52 -9.66 10.79
C GLY A 103 -4.52 -9.25 11.85
N ASP A 104 -4.12 -8.29 12.59
CA ASP A 104 -4.82 -7.81 13.77
C ASP A 104 -5.51 -6.46 13.52
N GLY A 105 -5.56 -6.01 12.27
CA GLY A 105 -6.13 -4.72 11.92
C GLY A 105 -5.21 -3.54 12.24
N LEU A 106 -3.93 -3.79 12.49
CA LEU A 106 -2.97 -2.73 12.85
C LEU A 106 -2.09 -2.27 11.70
N GLY A 107 -1.98 -3.04 10.62
CA GLY A 107 -1.03 -2.74 9.55
C GLY A 107 -1.17 -1.34 8.97
N LEU A 108 -2.38 -0.98 8.54
CA LEU A 108 -2.63 0.34 7.95
C LEU A 108 -2.49 1.47 8.99
N SER A 109 -2.87 1.24 10.26
CA SER A 109 -2.70 2.25 11.29
C SER A 109 -1.23 2.50 11.61
N ILE A 110 -0.39 1.48 11.54
CA ILE A 110 1.05 1.62 11.68
C ILE A 110 1.60 2.46 10.52
N ALA A 111 1.17 2.16 9.30
CA ALA A 111 1.59 2.94 8.13
C ALA A 111 1.21 4.41 8.28
N LYS A 112 -0.01 4.69 8.71
CA LYS A 112 -0.44 6.07 8.92
C LYS A 112 0.41 6.78 9.96
N THR A 113 0.72 6.11 11.07
CA THR A 113 1.58 6.68 12.10
C THR A 113 2.95 7.05 11.52
N VAL A 114 3.53 6.18 10.71
CA VAL A 114 4.81 6.47 10.05
C VAL A 114 4.69 7.69 9.13
N PHE A 115 3.63 7.76 8.32
CA PHE A 115 3.42 8.89 7.43
C PHE A 115 3.25 10.19 8.21
N ASP A 116 2.48 10.17 9.29
CA ASP A 116 2.28 11.34 10.14
C ASP A 116 3.60 11.82 10.76
N LEU A 117 4.43 10.89 11.22
CA LEU A 117 5.75 11.22 11.78
C LEU A 117 6.67 11.89 10.76
N HIS A 118 6.50 11.57 9.49
CA HIS A 118 7.30 12.14 8.41
C HIS A 118 6.67 13.39 7.79
N GLY A 119 5.49 13.79 8.23
CA GLY A 119 4.77 14.90 7.64
C GLY A 119 4.17 14.60 6.28
N TYR A 120 3.99 13.34 5.96
CA TYR A 120 3.38 12.93 4.68
C TYR A 120 1.86 12.88 4.82
N THR A 121 1.15 13.18 3.73
CA THR A 121 -0.29 12.96 3.68
C THR A 121 -0.57 11.61 3.05
N CYS A 122 -1.68 11.00 3.41
CA CYS A 122 -2.06 9.71 2.84
C CYS A 122 -3.57 9.62 2.68
N GLY A 123 -4.00 8.67 1.88
CA GLY A 123 -5.42 8.44 1.67
C GLY A 123 -5.69 7.14 0.92
N ALA A 124 -6.95 6.87 0.73
CA ALA A 124 -7.43 5.72 -0.02
C ALA A 124 -8.61 6.13 -0.87
N GLU A 125 -8.73 5.51 -2.03
CA GLU A 125 -9.84 5.76 -2.94
C GLU A 125 -10.14 4.52 -3.77
N ASN A 126 -11.31 4.48 -4.37
CA ASN A 126 -11.65 3.45 -5.33
C ASN A 126 -11.31 3.91 -6.74
N THR A 127 -10.77 2.99 -7.54
CA THR A 127 -10.62 3.18 -8.98
C THR A 127 -11.54 2.20 -9.70
N ASP A 128 -11.63 2.30 -11.01
CA ASP A 128 -12.47 1.38 -11.79
C ASP A 128 -12.03 -0.07 -11.62
N ALA A 129 -10.75 -0.31 -11.40
CA ALA A 129 -10.22 -1.67 -11.24
C ALA A 129 -10.27 -2.18 -9.80
N GLY A 130 -10.25 -1.30 -8.82
CA GLY A 130 -10.23 -1.67 -7.41
C GLY A 130 -9.69 -0.57 -6.52
N PRO A 131 -9.43 -0.88 -5.25
CA PRO A 131 -8.94 0.10 -4.28
C PRO A 131 -7.53 0.57 -4.59
N LYS A 132 -7.23 1.80 -4.19
CA LYS A 132 -5.90 2.40 -4.29
C LYS A 132 -5.57 3.12 -2.99
N PHE A 133 -4.42 2.79 -2.41
CA PHE A 133 -3.87 3.47 -1.25
C PHE A 133 -2.68 4.29 -1.67
N TRP A 134 -2.52 5.48 -1.11
CA TRP A 134 -1.45 6.37 -1.53
C TRP A 134 -0.90 7.18 -0.36
N PHE A 135 0.34 7.63 -0.51
CA PHE A 135 0.89 8.68 0.35
C PHE A 135 1.73 9.63 -0.48
N LYS A 136 1.73 10.89 -0.06
CA LYS A 136 2.48 11.94 -0.72
C LYS A 136 3.68 12.33 0.13
N PHE A 137 4.87 12.17 -0.44
CA PHE A 137 6.13 12.41 0.26
C PHE A 137 6.86 13.67 -0.24
N ALA A 138 6.37 14.29 -1.30
CA ALA A 138 6.98 15.51 -1.83
C ALA A 138 5.96 16.50 -2.39
#